data_31c663655c12eaf317ce8b46a6c7381e
#
_entry.id   31c663655c12eaf317ce8b46a6c7381e
#
_cell.length_a   1.000
_cell.length_b   1.000
_cell.length_c   1.000
_cell.angle_alpha   90.00
_cell.angle_beta   90.00
_cell.angle_gamma   90.00
#
_symmetry.space_group_name_H-M   'P 1'
#
loop_
_entity.id
_entity.type
_entity.pdbx_description
1 polymer ?
#
loop_
_entity_poly.entity_id
_entity_poly.type
_entity_poly.pdbx_seq_one_letter_code
_entity_poly.pdbx_strand_id
1 'polypeptide(L)'
;MAYASFLNRSIGQIGYVVENVEETVKGYYEKFGIGNWHFYTYAPPLLKFQNYYGKPIYYNARIALGYFGDTRIELIQNVEGQTIYTDFIKSHGYGVQHLGIYVPDMGEALRDAATAGYSVVMEGGGFGLDGDGHFAYLDTEKDCDITYELIQRPKRRHEPDMIYPAKA
;
A
#
# COMPACT_ATOMS: atom_id res chain seq x y z
N MET A 1 10.70 16.27 -23.25
CA MET A 1 10.05 15.13 -22.58
C MET A 1 9.79 15.51 -21.13
N ALA A 2 8.60 15.24 -20.63
CA ALA A 2 8.31 15.36 -19.20
C ALA A 2 8.70 14.06 -18.50
N TYR A 3 9.36 14.15 -17.37
CA TYR A 3 9.75 12.98 -16.55
C TYR A 3 8.93 12.97 -15.27
N ALA A 4 8.55 11.79 -14.83
CA ALA A 4 7.96 11.61 -13.50
C ALA A 4 9.07 11.71 -12.44
N SER A 5 9.15 12.83 -11.75
CA SER A 5 10.23 13.11 -10.81
C SER A 5 10.21 12.22 -9.56
N PHE A 6 9.06 11.63 -9.22
CA PHE A 6 8.93 10.77 -8.05
C PHE A 6 9.78 9.49 -8.14
N LEU A 7 10.11 8.98 -9.35
CA LEU A 7 10.99 7.82 -9.51
C LEU A 7 12.49 8.14 -9.24
N ASN A 8 12.85 9.41 -9.07
CA ASN A 8 14.18 9.79 -8.59
C ASN A 8 14.34 9.61 -7.07
N ARG A 9 13.32 9.09 -6.38
CA ARG A 9 13.32 8.79 -4.95
C ARG A 9 13.60 7.31 -4.72
N SER A 10 14.03 6.98 -3.50
CA SER A 10 14.22 5.59 -3.11
C SER A 10 12.88 4.86 -2.98
N ILE A 11 12.88 3.57 -3.36
CA ILE A 11 11.78 2.68 -3.03
C ILE A 11 11.78 2.50 -1.50
N GLY A 12 10.68 2.87 -0.87
CA GLY A 12 10.53 2.84 0.59
C GLY A 12 9.70 1.67 1.09
N GLN A 13 8.97 0.98 0.18
CA GLN A 13 8.07 -0.11 0.53
C GLN A 13 7.99 -1.13 -0.60
N ILE A 14 7.86 -2.42 -0.24
CA ILE A 14 7.50 -3.49 -1.15
C ILE A 14 6.16 -4.05 -0.67
N GLY A 15 5.16 -4.05 -1.54
CA GLY A 15 3.83 -4.57 -1.25
C GLY A 15 3.60 -5.95 -1.84
N TYR A 16 3.15 -6.86 -0.99
CA TYR A 16 2.78 -8.24 -1.36
C TYR A 16 1.30 -8.44 -1.17
N VAL A 17 0.63 -8.98 -2.16
CA VAL A 17 -0.72 -9.52 -2.01
C VAL A 17 -0.61 -10.98 -1.58
N VAL A 18 -1.25 -11.32 -0.47
CA VAL A 18 -1.19 -12.64 0.15
C VAL A 18 -2.59 -13.19 0.41
N GLU A 19 -2.73 -14.52 0.46
CA GLU A 19 -4.01 -15.17 0.70
C GLU A 19 -4.50 -14.99 2.13
N ASN A 20 -3.57 -15.13 3.10
CA ASN A 20 -3.84 -14.96 4.52
C ASN A 20 -2.67 -14.22 5.17
N VAL A 21 -2.94 -12.98 5.57
CA VAL A 21 -1.91 -12.10 6.12
C VAL A 21 -1.39 -12.57 7.48
N GLU A 22 -2.24 -13.13 8.33
CA GLU A 22 -1.85 -13.57 9.67
C GLU A 22 -0.98 -14.83 9.61
N GLU A 23 -1.34 -15.81 8.76
CA GLU A 23 -0.51 -16.99 8.52
C GLU A 23 0.84 -16.63 7.88
N THR A 24 0.84 -15.70 6.92
CA THR A 24 2.07 -15.24 6.29
C THR A 24 3.00 -14.57 7.30
N VAL A 25 2.48 -13.66 8.14
CA VAL A 25 3.24 -13.01 9.22
C VAL A 25 3.82 -14.03 10.20
N LYS A 26 3.01 -15.01 10.62
CA LYS A 26 3.45 -16.10 11.50
C LYS A 26 4.61 -16.88 10.87
N GLY A 27 4.48 -17.21 9.58
CA GLY A 27 5.54 -17.90 8.85
C GLY A 27 6.86 -17.10 8.78
N TYR A 28 6.80 -15.79 8.57
CA TYR A 28 7.98 -14.92 8.61
C TYR A 28 8.64 -14.88 9.99
N TYR A 29 7.83 -14.82 11.03
CA TYR A 29 8.35 -14.82 12.39
C TYR A 29 9.00 -16.17 12.76
N GLU A 30 8.28 -17.28 12.55
CA GLU A 30 8.75 -18.61 12.94
C GLU A 30 9.99 -19.07 12.15
N LYS A 31 10.10 -18.69 10.87
CA LYS A 31 11.18 -19.16 9.99
C LYS A 31 12.38 -18.23 9.93
N PHE A 32 12.17 -16.92 10.08
CA PHE A 32 13.20 -15.91 9.86
C PHE A 32 13.38 -14.96 11.03
N GLY A 33 12.58 -15.08 12.10
CA GLY A 33 12.63 -14.16 13.26
C GLY A 33 12.17 -12.73 12.95
N ILE A 34 11.49 -12.52 11.80
CA ILE A 34 11.00 -11.20 11.41
C ILE A 34 9.72 -10.92 12.17
N GLY A 35 9.80 -10.01 13.14
CA GLY A 35 8.70 -9.67 14.03
C GLY A 35 8.37 -8.18 14.04
N ASN A 36 7.58 -7.79 15.04
CA ASN A 36 7.07 -6.44 15.21
C ASN A 36 6.19 -5.99 14.02
N TRP A 37 5.33 -6.90 13.55
CA TRP A 37 4.35 -6.61 12.52
C TRP A 37 3.18 -5.84 13.11
N HIS A 38 2.82 -4.72 12.48
CA HIS A 38 1.70 -3.88 12.86
C HIS A 38 0.54 -4.09 11.90
N PHE A 39 -0.59 -4.56 12.42
CA PHE A 39 -1.79 -4.84 11.64
C PHE A 39 -2.75 -3.67 11.64
N TYR A 40 -3.38 -3.44 10.49
CA TYR A 40 -4.42 -2.44 10.29
C TYR A 40 -5.53 -2.99 9.41
N THR A 41 -6.74 -2.50 9.61
CA THR A 41 -7.88 -2.74 8.73
C THR A 41 -8.10 -1.51 7.87
N TYR A 42 -7.72 -1.58 6.60
CA TYR A 42 -7.91 -0.50 5.64
C TYR A 42 -9.32 -0.54 5.06
N ALA A 43 -10.24 0.08 5.79
CA ALA A 43 -11.65 0.27 5.50
C ALA A 43 -12.15 1.49 6.28
N PRO A 44 -13.36 2.03 6.03
CA PRO A 44 -13.98 2.95 6.95
C PRO A 44 -14.18 2.32 8.36
N PRO A 45 -13.93 3.04 9.47
CA PRO A 45 -13.70 4.49 9.52
C PRO A 45 -12.25 4.92 9.39
N LEU A 46 -11.26 4.00 9.28
CA LEU A 46 -9.84 4.36 9.17
C LEU A 46 -9.59 5.15 7.88
N LEU A 47 -10.04 4.63 6.73
CA LEU A 47 -10.00 5.35 5.47
C LEU A 47 -11.20 6.30 5.37
N LYS A 48 -10.93 7.57 5.08
CA LYS A 48 -11.95 8.60 4.90
C LYS A 48 -12.50 8.63 3.48
N PHE A 49 -11.72 8.16 2.52
CA PHE A 49 -12.15 7.95 1.15
C PHE A 49 -11.43 6.76 0.52
N GLN A 50 -12.07 6.14 -0.45
CA GLN A 50 -11.57 5.01 -1.23
C GLN A 50 -12.10 5.19 -2.66
N ASN A 51 -11.19 5.26 -3.64
CA ASN A 51 -11.54 5.40 -5.06
C ASN A 51 -10.89 4.30 -5.89
N TYR A 52 -11.60 3.84 -6.91
CA TYR A 52 -11.09 2.90 -7.92
C TYR A 52 -11.48 3.42 -9.31
N TYR A 53 -10.49 3.66 -10.16
CA TYR A 53 -10.65 4.38 -11.44
C TYR A 53 -11.47 5.68 -11.30
N GLY A 54 -11.12 6.48 -10.28
CA GLY A 54 -11.75 7.77 -10.01
C GLY A 54 -13.18 7.73 -9.46
N LYS A 55 -13.71 6.54 -9.16
CA LYS A 55 -15.06 6.36 -8.61
C LYS A 55 -14.99 5.92 -7.14
N PRO A 56 -15.81 6.51 -6.26
CA PRO A 56 -15.93 6.03 -4.89
C PRO A 56 -16.35 4.56 -4.85
N ILE A 57 -15.65 3.79 -4.02
CA ILE A 57 -15.94 2.37 -3.77
C ILE A 57 -15.89 2.06 -2.28
N TYR A 58 -16.33 0.87 -1.93
CA TYR A 58 -16.04 0.27 -0.64
C TYR A 58 -15.19 -0.98 -0.83
N TYR A 59 -14.12 -1.09 -0.06
CA TYR A 59 -13.37 -2.31 0.12
C TYR A 59 -12.85 -2.43 1.55
N ASN A 60 -12.49 -3.64 1.94
CA ASN A 60 -11.83 -3.96 3.20
C ASN A 60 -10.57 -4.77 2.89
N ALA A 61 -9.42 -4.26 3.32
CA ALA A 61 -8.14 -4.95 3.22
C ALA A 61 -7.48 -5.06 4.60
N ARG A 62 -7.04 -6.25 4.96
CA ARG A 62 -6.24 -6.50 6.15
C ARG A 62 -4.76 -6.35 5.78
N ILE A 63 -4.07 -5.45 6.45
CA ILE A 63 -2.68 -5.09 6.15
C ILE A 63 -1.79 -5.37 7.33
N ALA A 64 -0.60 -5.92 7.09
CA ALA A 64 0.46 -6.03 8.07
C ALA A 64 1.72 -5.32 7.57
N LEU A 65 2.25 -4.42 8.38
CA LEU A 65 3.45 -3.64 8.11
C LEU A 65 4.60 -4.14 8.97
N GLY A 66 5.71 -4.48 8.33
CA GLY A 66 6.94 -4.92 8.98
C GLY A 66 8.18 -4.43 8.25
N TYR A 67 9.35 -4.92 8.64
CA TYR A 67 10.62 -4.53 8.04
C TYR A 67 11.54 -5.73 7.80
N PHE A 68 12.17 -5.78 6.61
CA PHE A 68 13.29 -6.64 6.29
C PHE A 68 14.54 -5.75 6.24
N GLY A 69 15.31 -5.71 7.32
CA GLY A 69 16.33 -4.69 7.49
C GLY A 69 15.69 -3.29 7.48
N ASP A 70 16.14 -2.42 6.57
CA ASP A 70 15.62 -1.06 6.42
C ASP A 70 14.44 -0.96 5.43
N THR A 71 14.12 -2.04 4.73
CA THR A 71 13.04 -2.04 3.73
C THR A 71 11.71 -2.35 4.40
N ARG A 72 10.74 -1.43 4.27
CA ARG A 72 9.38 -1.67 4.73
C ARG A 72 8.69 -2.70 3.84
N ILE A 73 8.06 -3.67 4.47
CA ILE A 73 7.23 -4.68 3.82
C ILE A 73 5.76 -4.44 4.20
N GLU A 74 4.91 -4.48 3.20
CA GLU A 74 3.47 -4.45 3.38
C GLU A 74 2.87 -5.75 2.85
N LEU A 75 2.22 -6.50 3.73
CA LEU A 75 1.45 -7.69 3.36
C LEU A 75 -0.02 -7.30 3.32
N ILE A 76 -0.71 -7.64 2.24
CA ILE A 76 -2.09 -7.21 1.97
C ILE A 76 -2.95 -8.43 1.69
N GLN A 77 -3.99 -8.62 2.48
CA GLN A 77 -5.09 -9.53 2.20
C GLN A 77 -6.33 -8.73 1.82
N ASN A 78 -6.83 -8.89 0.60
CA ASN A 78 -8.13 -8.32 0.24
C ASN A 78 -9.22 -9.17 0.89
N VAL A 79 -10.00 -8.56 1.80
CA VAL A 79 -11.06 -9.25 2.55
C VAL A 79 -12.39 -9.12 1.80
N GLU A 80 -12.68 -7.92 1.29
CA GLU A 80 -13.95 -7.62 0.62
C GLU A 80 -13.78 -6.51 -0.41
N GLY A 81 -14.61 -6.54 -1.44
CA GLY A 81 -14.67 -5.52 -2.49
C GLY A 81 -13.66 -5.73 -3.62
N GLN A 82 -13.94 -5.06 -4.75
CA GLN A 82 -13.05 -5.05 -5.90
C GLN A 82 -11.95 -4.01 -5.70
N THR A 83 -10.71 -4.39 -5.98
CA THR A 83 -9.52 -3.56 -5.79
C THR A 83 -8.48 -3.90 -6.84
N ILE A 84 -7.41 -3.11 -6.92
CA ILE A 84 -6.22 -3.46 -7.69
C ILE A 84 -5.62 -4.80 -7.24
N TYR A 85 -5.78 -5.18 -5.97
CA TYR A 85 -5.29 -6.46 -5.44
C TYR A 85 -6.07 -7.65 -6.01
N THR A 86 -7.41 -7.54 -6.13
CA THR A 86 -8.22 -8.59 -6.73
C THR A 86 -7.92 -8.77 -8.22
N ASP A 87 -7.61 -7.68 -8.92
CA ASP A 87 -7.23 -7.75 -10.34
C ASP A 87 -5.85 -8.39 -10.50
N PHE A 88 -4.89 -8.05 -9.62
CA PHE A 88 -3.58 -8.67 -9.58
C PHE A 88 -3.66 -10.18 -9.30
N ILE A 89 -4.47 -10.60 -8.31
CA ILE A 89 -4.65 -12.03 -8.01
C ILE A 89 -5.18 -12.80 -9.21
N LYS A 90 -6.11 -12.23 -9.98
CA LYS A 90 -6.69 -12.87 -11.17
C LYS A 90 -5.68 -13.05 -12.28
N SER A 91 -4.77 -12.09 -12.46
CA SER A 91 -3.81 -12.09 -13.57
C SER A 91 -2.47 -12.74 -13.23
N HIS A 92 -2.00 -12.64 -11.98
CA HIS A 92 -0.66 -13.04 -11.54
C HIS A 92 -0.66 -14.07 -10.41
N GLY A 93 -1.76 -14.20 -9.65
CA GLY A 93 -1.77 -14.93 -8.39
C GLY A 93 -1.29 -14.06 -7.22
N TYR A 94 -0.82 -14.70 -6.15
CA TYR A 94 -0.26 -14.01 -4.98
C TYR A 94 1.22 -13.68 -5.17
N GLY A 95 1.70 -12.57 -4.61
CA GLY A 95 3.11 -12.18 -4.68
C GLY A 95 3.33 -10.67 -4.60
N VAL A 96 4.50 -10.22 -5.06
CA VAL A 96 4.85 -8.80 -5.10
C VAL A 96 3.96 -8.10 -6.11
N GLN A 97 3.18 -7.13 -5.63
CA GLN A 97 2.21 -6.41 -6.45
C GLN A 97 2.68 -4.98 -6.76
N HIS A 98 3.35 -4.31 -5.81
CA HIS A 98 3.78 -2.93 -6.02
C HIS A 98 5.08 -2.58 -5.32
N LEU A 99 5.67 -1.50 -5.79
CA LEU A 99 6.76 -0.79 -5.14
C LEU A 99 6.28 0.58 -4.66
N GLY A 100 6.42 0.86 -3.38
CA GLY A 100 5.95 2.09 -2.76
C GLY A 100 7.04 3.16 -2.69
N ILE A 101 6.68 4.39 -3.06
CA ILE A 101 7.55 5.56 -3.09
C ILE A 101 6.97 6.62 -2.17
N TYR A 102 7.76 7.05 -1.18
CA TYR A 102 7.32 8.12 -0.27
C TYR A 102 7.44 9.48 -0.94
N VAL A 103 6.34 10.22 -0.92
CA VAL A 103 6.25 11.57 -1.45
C VAL A 103 5.87 12.56 -0.34
N PRO A 104 6.42 13.78 -0.36
CA PRO A 104 6.09 14.80 0.65
C PRO A 104 4.72 15.43 0.41
N ASP A 105 4.30 15.53 -0.85
CA ASP A 105 3.03 16.11 -1.29
C ASP A 105 2.41 15.23 -2.38
N MET A 106 1.26 14.64 -2.07
CA MET A 106 0.55 13.77 -3.00
C MET A 106 0.01 14.53 -4.22
N GLY A 107 -0.48 15.75 -4.02
CA GLY A 107 -1.02 16.54 -5.11
C GLY A 107 0.04 16.90 -6.15
N GLU A 108 1.25 17.24 -5.71
CA GLU A 108 2.40 17.47 -6.60
C GLU A 108 2.78 16.17 -7.34
N ALA A 109 2.93 15.07 -6.61
CA ALA A 109 3.33 13.80 -7.18
C ALA A 109 2.32 13.27 -8.22
N LEU A 110 1.01 13.46 -7.98
CA LEU A 110 -0.04 13.08 -8.94
C LEU A 110 -0.03 13.95 -10.19
N ARG A 111 0.28 15.26 -10.08
CA ARG A 111 0.46 16.12 -11.27
C ARG A 111 1.66 15.69 -12.10
N ASP A 112 2.78 15.35 -11.44
CA ASP A 112 3.96 14.81 -12.11
C ASP A 112 3.65 13.50 -12.83
N ALA A 113 2.94 12.59 -12.18
CA ALA A 113 2.51 11.32 -12.76
C ALA A 113 1.63 11.55 -14.01
N ALA A 114 0.63 12.43 -13.91
CA ALA A 114 -0.24 12.77 -15.03
C ALA A 114 0.53 13.41 -16.21
N THR A 115 1.51 14.27 -15.91
CA THR A 115 2.38 14.87 -16.93
C THR A 115 3.23 13.83 -17.65
N ALA A 116 3.64 12.77 -16.94
CA ALA A 116 4.35 11.63 -17.52
C ALA A 116 3.45 10.60 -18.21
N GLY A 117 2.12 10.79 -18.21
CA GLY A 117 1.15 9.94 -18.89
C GLY A 117 0.58 8.81 -18.04
N TYR A 118 0.74 8.87 -16.71
CA TYR A 118 0.20 7.87 -15.78
C TYR A 118 -1.07 8.36 -15.09
N SER A 119 -2.01 7.43 -14.89
CA SER A 119 -3.28 7.66 -14.22
C SER A 119 -3.34 6.89 -12.91
N VAL A 120 -4.18 7.38 -11.99
CA VAL A 120 -4.46 6.67 -10.73
C VAL A 120 -5.46 5.54 -11.00
N VAL A 121 -5.09 4.34 -10.63
CA VAL A 121 -5.95 3.14 -10.65
C VAL A 121 -6.77 3.05 -9.37
N MET A 122 -6.11 3.12 -8.23
CA MET A 122 -6.75 3.04 -6.91
C MET A 122 -6.08 4.03 -5.96
N GLU A 123 -6.86 4.65 -5.11
CA GLU A 123 -6.36 5.53 -4.05
C GLU A 123 -7.22 5.46 -2.81
N GLY A 124 -6.65 5.88 -1.71
CA GLY A 124 -7.36 6.05 -0.45
C GLY A 124 -6.59 6.92 0.51
N GLY A 125 -7.28 7.46 1.48
CA GLY A 125 -6.59 8.38 2.39
C GLY A 125 -7.36 8.73 3.65
N GLY A 126 -6.75 9.65 4.41
CA GLY A 126 -7.26 10.10 5.69
C GLY A 126 -7.02 9.13 6.83
N PHE A 127 -6.04 8.21 6.67
CA PHE A 127 -5.74 7.15 7.64
C PHE A 127 -4.81 7.59 8.79
N GLY A 128 -4.45 8.86 8.85
CA GLY A 128 -3.72 9.45 9.97
C GLY A 128 -4.66 9.95 11.07
N LEU A 129 -4.14 10.11 12.29
CA LEU A 129 -4.88 10.68 13.42
C LEU A 129 -5.41 12.08 13.13
N ASP A 130 -4.72 12.84 12.30
CA ASP A 130 -5.09 14.20 11.90
C ASP A 130 -5.94 14.24 10.62
N GLY A 131 -6.41 13.07 10.13
CA GLY A 131 -7.15 12.94 8.88
C GLY A 131 -6.29 13.09 7.63
N ASP A 132 -4.96 13.06 7.78
CA ASP A 132 -3.97 13.08 6.72
C ASP A 132 -3.56 11.65 6.31
N GLY A 133 -2.54 11.55 5.45
CA GLY A 133 -2.13 10.28 4.85
C GLY A 133 -2.92 9.98 3.57
N HIS A 134 -2.19 9.61 2.51
CA HIS A 134 -2.78 9.33 1.20
C HIS A 134 -1.89 8.33 0.48
N PHE A 135 -2.49 7.35 -0.16
CA PHE A 135 -1.81 6.43 -1.08
C PHE A 135 -2.52 6.41 -2.43
N ALA A 136 -1.74 6.21 -3.49
CA ALA A 136 -2.26 6.15 -4.84
C ALA A 136 -1.45 5.16 -5.69
N TYR A 137 -2.12 4.19 -6.29
CA TYR A 137 -1.54 3.24 -7.25
C TYR A 137 -1.68 3.77 -8.66
N LEU A 138 -0.59 3.75 -9.40
CA LEU A 138 -0.52 4.23 -10.78
C LEU A 138 -0.61 3.08 -11.78
N ASP A 139 -1.08 3.36 -13.00
CA ASP A 139 -1.18 2.40 -14.10
C ASP A 139 0.18 2.13 -14.79
N THR A 140 1.24 2.03 -14.01
CA THR A 140 2.62 1.91 -14.50
C THR A 140 2.98 0.51 -14.97
N GLU A 141 2.22 -0.51 -14.61
CA GLU A 141 2.49 -1.90 -15.00
C GLU A 141 2.53 -2.08 -16.52
N LYS A 142 1.75 -1.32 -17.27
CA LYS A 142 1.72 -1.34 -18.74
C LYS A 142 3.05 -0.98 -19.41
N ASP A 143 3.91 -0.20 -18.73
CA ASP A 143 5.17 0.31 -19.28
C ASP A 143 6.40 -0.16 -18.49
N CYS A 144 6.22 -0.52 -17.23
CA CYS A 144 7.29 -0.82 -16.27
C CYS A 144 7.23 -2.23 -15.69
N ASP A 145 6.26 -3.05 -16.10
CA ASP A 145 6.02 -4.42 -15.59
C ASP A 145 5.83 -4.48 -14.06
N ILE A 146 5.55 -3.35 -13.43
CA ILE A 146 5.29 -3.22 -11.98
C ILE A 146 4.38 -2.02 -11.70
N THR A 147 3.51 -2.16 -10.73
CA THR A 147 2.73 -1.03 -10.20
C THR A 147 3.59 -0.20 -9.23
N TYR A 148 3.63 1.12 -9.43
CA TYR A 148 4.16 2.03 -8.42
C TYR A 148 3.04 2.62 -7.60
N GLU A 149 3.27 2.62 -6.27
CA GLU A 149 2.42 3.28 -5.29
C GLU A 149 3.09 4.56 -4.81
N LEU A 150 2.39 5.68 -4.86
CA LEU A 150 2.78 6.91 -4.21
C LEU A 150 2.21 6.92 -2.79
N ILE A 151 3.04 7.25 -1.79
CA ILE A 151 2.64 7.23 -0.38
C ILE A 151 3.00 8.55 0.27
N GLN A 152 2.01 9.36 0.59
CA GLN A 152 2.16 10.47 1.51
C GLN A 152 1.86 9.98 2.92
N ARG A 153 2.90 9.84 3.72
CA ARG A 153 2.78 9.31 5.09
C ARG A 153 2.01 10.30 5.97
N PRO A 154 1.14 9.81 6.87
CA PRO A 154 0.50 10.66 7.86
C PRO A 154 1.54 11.16 8.87
N LYS A 155 1.32 12.33 9.45
CA LYS A 155 2.16 12.88 10.53
C LYS A 155 2.13 11.99 11.76
N ARG A 156 0.95 11.48 12.10
CA ARG A 156 0.72 10.56 13.22
C ARG A 156 -0.18 9.41 12.78
N ARG A 157 0.18 8.20 13.16
CA ARG A 157 -0.63 7.02 12.87
C ARG A 157 -1.54 6.68 14.03
N HIS A 158 -2.67 6.04 13.72
CA HIS A 158 -3.45 5.30 14.70
C HIS A 158 -2.62 4.15 15.27
N GLU A 159 -2.93 3.74 16.50
CA GLU A 159 -2.41 2.50 17.05
C GLU A 159 -2.83 1.33 16.13
N PRO A 160 -1.96 0.32 15.94
CA PRO A 160 -2.33 -0.85 15.17
C PRO A 160 -3.43 -1.65 15.87
N ASP A 161 -4.26 -2.32 15.08
CA ASP A 161 -5.29 -3.24 15.61
C ASP A 161 -4.65 -4.40 16.38
N MET A 162 -3.47 -4.81 15.95
CA MET A 162 -2.69 -5.90 16.55
C MET A 162 -1.21 -5.71 16.25
N ILE A 163 -0.35 -6.18 17.16
CA ILE A 163 1.11 -6.31 16.95
C ILE A 163 1.48 -7.79 17.06
N TYR A 164 2.28 -8.30 16.14
CA TYR A 164 2.76 -9.68 16.18
C TYR A 164 4.30 -9.75 16.11
N PRO A 165 4.97 -10.55 16.95
CA PRO A 165 4.36 -11.23 18.10
C PRO A 165 3.88 -10.23 19.14
N ALA A 166 2.91 -10.66 19.94
CA ALA A 166 2.49 -9.85 21.09
C ALA A 166 3.70 -9.57 21.99
N LYS A 167 3.80 -8.34 22.50
CA LYS A 167 4.84 -8.04 23.50
C LYS A 167 4.60 -8.91 24.74
N ALA A 168 5.66 -9.63 25.15
CA ALA A 168 5.67 -10.40 26.39
C ALA A 168 5.51 -9.48 27.60
#